data_063e18a1aa17fe8111b37028cb9ed0bc
#
_entry.id   063e18a1aa17fe8111b37028cb9ed0bc
#
_cell.length_a   1.000
_cell.length_b   1.000
_cell.length_c   1.000
_cell.angle_alpha   90.00
_cell.angle_beta   90.00
_cell.angle_gamma   90.00
#
_symmetry.space_group_name_H-M   'P 1'
#
loop_
_entity.id
_entity.type
_entity.pdbx_description
1 polymer ?
#
loop_
_entity_poly.entity_id
_entity_poly.type
_entity_poly.pdbx_seq_one_letter_code
_entity_poly.pdbx_strand_id
1 'polypeptide(L)'
;MPAQQATVAAPDGVVEALPLRRSLVLTRIACANGATRAQVVRDFSQFLSHKLSPAEWRRFALQDIDELLSAGLVSEVRGRLMANEQGNAVVDAFLRRKGASGGTWPETRDGRLIAKGLGIEPVSPRKLKTLLSPEGLRALILHKTYGLQFSGGHTPAKLRAQLAVIALERAFGNKIKTGLGAGSGFSAKAGRLLAGQLSSRPRDLGSDGRLVAALAAEAVDARQTDAEALRIAILRRLAEQALKEEKRPGKVVASSVGKPVAANDAGLPGAAMPPTRRPDPAGFARVVLAIARTCADGWAGNLKAPIARVWKQIAEAHPEWGLREGEFKSMLAEAHRTGHLLLATADLKDKSTAAEIEASAITYKNTQWHLIRIVDAD
;
A
#
# COMPACT_ATOMS: atom_id res chain seq x y z
N MET A 1 -11.35 18.28 59.22
CA MET A 1 -10.62 17.16 58.62
C MET A 1 -10.86 17.16 57.15
N PRO A 2 -9.89 17.52 56.28
CA PRO A 2 -10.11 17.50 54.84
C PRO A 2 -9.81 16.08 54.30
N ALA A 3 -10.72 15.61 53.46
CA ALA A 3 -10.59 14.35 52.73
C ALA A 3 -9.44 14.43 51.69
N GLN A 4 -8.50 13.52 51.80
CA GLN A 4 -7.43 13.32 50.83
C GLN A 4 -8.03 12.78 49.54
N GLN A 5 -8.01 13.56 48.46
CA GLN A 5 -8.22 13.11 47.10
C GLN A 5 -6.99 12.27 46.69
N ALA A 6 -7.18 10.97 46.53
CA ALA A 6 -6.22 10.08 45.93
C ALA A 6 -6.08 10.41 44.45
N THR A 7 -5.00 11.05 44.05
CA THR A 7 -4.58 11.22 42.68
C THR A 7 -4.15 9.84 42.14
N VAL A 8 -5.01 9.19 41.36
CA VAL A 8 -4.62 8.00 40.62
C VAL A 8 -3.80 8.46 39.44
N ALA A 9 -2.50 8.21 39.50
CA ALA A 9 -1.58 8.39 38.38
C ALA A 9 -2.03 7.48 37.21
N ALA A 10 -2.23 8.07 36.05
CA ALA A 10 -2.45 7.32 34.81
C ALA A 10 -1.17 6.51 34.51
N PRO A 11 -1.27 5.21 34.21
CA PRO A 11 -0.12 4.46 33.73
C PRO A 11 0.23 4.94 32.32
N ASP A 12 1.48 5.31 32.08
CA ASP A 12 2.09 5.51 30.76
C ASP A 12 2.05 4.18 30.00
N GLY A 13 0.88 3.81 29.50
CA GLY A 13 0.67 2.63 28.67
C GLY A 13 0.96 2.97 27.22
N VAL A 14 2.08 2.48 26.71
CA VAL A 14 2.31 2.35 25.28
C VAL A 14 1.09 1.65 24.70
N VAL A 15 0.28 2.37 23.94
CA VAL A 15 -0.90 1.80 23.24
C VAL A 15 -0.35 0.87 22.17
N GLU A 16 -0.33 -0.42 22.48
CA GLU A 16 0.09 -1.45 21.52
C GLU A 16 -0.80 -1.34 20.28
N ALA A 17 -0.16 -1.21 19.11
CA ALA A 17 -0.90 -1.00 17.87
C ALA A 17 -1.73 -2.23 17.53
N LEU A 18 -3.05 -2.11 17.58
CA LEU A 18 -3.95 -3.19 17.20
C LEU A 18 -3.73 -3.63 15.74
N PRO A 19 -3.89 -4.92 15.43
CA PRO A 19 -3.96 -5.41 14.05
C PRO A 19 -4.95 -4.58 13.22
N LEU A 20 -4.61 -4.35 11.95
CA LEU A 20 -5.40 -3.46 11.08
C LEU A 20 -6.88 -3.87 11.00
N ARG A 21 -7.19 -5.19 10.93
CA ARG A 21 -8.57 -5.67 10.89
C ARG A 21 -9.34 -5.28 12.17
N ARG A 22 -8.75 -5.48 13.33
CA ARG A 22 -9.32 -5.11 14.63
C ARG A 22 -9.50 -3.60 14.77
N SER A 23 -8.52 -2.82 14.28
CA SER A 23 -8.62 -1.36 14.22
C SER A 23 -9.79 -0.87 13.35
N LEU A 24 -10.07 -1.54 12.24
CA LEU A 24 -11.23 -1.25 11.38
C LEU A 24 -12.56 -1.55 12.12
N VAL A 25 -12.66 -2.72 12.77
CA VAL A 25 -13.85 -3.10 13.56
C VAL A 25 -14.07 -2.10 14.70
N LEU A 26 -13.04 -1.78 15.47
CA LEU A 26 -13.10 -0.79 16.55
C LEU A 26 -13.51 0.59 16.01
N THR A 27 -13.00 1.00 14.85
CA THR A 27 -13.38 2.27 14.21
C THR A 27 -14.89 2.34 13.92
N ARG A 28 -15.50 1.23 13.49
CA ARG A 28 -16.96 1.18 13.27
C ARG A 28 -17.73 1.28 14.59
N ILE A 29 -17.26 0.62 15.63
CA ILE A 29 -17.88 0.63 16.95
C ILE A 29 -17.78 2.02 17.62
N ALA A 30 -16.68 2.71 17.41
CA ALA A 30 -16.41 4.06 17.94
C ALA A 30 -17.18 5.19 17.23
N CYS A 31 -17.93 4.90 16.17
CA CYS A 31 -18.80 5.89 15.55
C CYS A 31 -19.95 6.28 16.46
N ALA A 32 -20.53 7.45 16.22
CA ALA A 32 -21.71 7.94 16.94
C ALA A 32 -22.79 6.85 17.02
N ASN A 33 -23.35 6.67 18.21
CA ASN A 33 -24.35 5.64 18.52
C ASN A 33 -23.84 4.18 18.50
N GLY A 34 -22.54 3.92 18.40
CA GLY A 34 -22.00 2.57 18.41
C GLY A 34 -22.50 1.68 17.26
N ALA A 35 -22.46 0.37 17.46
CA ALA A 35 -22.95 -0.61 16.48
C ALA A 35 -23.45 -1.89 17.14
N THR A 36 -24.40 -2.59 16.55
CA THR A 36 -24.69 -3.98 16.90
C THR A 36 -23.69 -4.91 16.20
N ARG A 37 -23.50 -6.14 16.71
CA ARG A 37 -22.66 -7.17 16.06
C ARG A 37 -23.08 -7.40 14.60
N ALA A 38 -24.37 -7.45 14.34
CA ALA A 38 -24.93 -7.63 12.99
C ALA A 38 -24.63 -6.43 12.07
N GLN A 39 -24.66 -5.20 12.60
CA GLN A 39 -24.29 -4.00 11.83
C GLN A 39 -22.81 -4.02 11.45
N VAL A 40 -21.91 -4.37 12.36
CA VAL A 40 -20.47 -4.49 12.06
C VAL A 40 -20.25 -5.50 10.93
N VAL A 41 -20.83 -6.70 11.02
CA VAL A 41 -20.71 -7.72 9.99
C VAL A 41 -21.21 -7.22 8.65
N ARG A 42 -22.39 -6.62 8.59
CA ARG A 42 -23.00 -6.11 7.36
C ARG A 42 -22.20 -4.98 6.71
N ASP A 43 -21.76 -4.02 7.51
CA ASP A 43 -21.15 -2.79 7.02
C ASP A 43 -19.77 -3.05 6.36
N PHE A 44 -19.06 -4.10 6.76
CA PHE A 44 -17.81 -4.53 6.14
C PHE A 44 -17.96 -5.59 5.05
N SER A 45 -19.10 -6.29 4.97
CA SER A 45 -19.31 -7.36 3.99
C SER A 45 -19.08 -6.89 2.54
N GLN A 46 -19.49 -5.65 2.20
CA GLN A 46 -19.31 -5.08 0.84
C GLN A 46 -17.84 -4.89 0.43
N PHE A 47 -16.92 -4.77 1.37
CA PHE A 47 -15.50 -4.59 1.06
C PHE A 47 -14.74 -5.91 1.00
N LEU A 48 -15.25 -6.96 1.67
CA LEU A 48 -14.57 -8.23 1.90
C LEU A 48 -15.15 -9.38 1.09
N SER A 49 -16.39 -9.23 0.56
CA SER A 49 -17.12 -10.29 -0.17
C SER A 49 -16.39 -10.88 -1.38
N HIS A 50 -15.35 -10.21 -1.88
CA HIS A 50 -14.52 -10.70 -3.00
C HIS A 50 -13.34 -11.59 -2.56
N LYS A 51 -13.05 -11.67 -1.26
CA LYS A 51 -11.93 -12.45 -0.68
C LYS A 51 -12.37 -13.46 0.38
N LEU A 52 -13.46 -13.18 1.05
CA LEU A 52 -13.99 -14.03 2.12
C LEU A 52 -15.45 -14.35 1.83
N SER A 53 -15.85 -15.58 2.15
CA SER A 53 -17.28 -15.94 2.20
C SER A 53 -17.97 -15.16 3.33
N PRO A 54 -19.28 -14.94 3.25
CA PRO A 54 -20.04 -14.28 4.32
C PRO A 54 -19.91 -14.97 5.69
N ALA A 55 -19.79 -16.30 5.70
CA ALA A 55 -19.60 -17.09 6.92
C ALA A 55 -18.22 -16.87 7.55
N GLU A 56 -17.15 -16.87 6.72
CA GLU A 56 -15.79 -16.61 7.18
C GLU A 56 -15.65 -15.20 7.74
N TRP A 57 -16.18 -14.19 7.01
CA TRP A 57 -16.16 -12.82 7.50
C TRP A 57 -16.91 -12.69 8.82
N ARG A 58 -18.11 -13.26 8.93
CA ARG A 58 -18.88 -13.23 10.16
C ARG A 58 -18.08 -13.81 11.34
N ARG A 59 -17.41 -14.94 11.14
CA ARG A 59 -16.57 -15.55 12.16
C ARG A 59 -15.45 -14.63 12.61
N PHE A 60 -14.70 -14.05 11.67
CA PHE A 60 -13.61 -13.12 11.99
C PHE A 60 -14.11 -11.86 12.69
N ALA A 61 -15.20 -11.26 12.22
CA ALA A 61 -15.75 -10.06 12.84
C ALA A 61 -16.22 -10.31 14.29
N LEU A 62 -16.85 -11.46 14.55
CA LEU A 62 -17.28 -11.82 15.91
C LEU A 62 -16.07 -12.07 16.81
N GLN A 63 -15.04 -12.76 16.32
CA GLN A 63 -13.80 -12.97 17.06
C GLN A 63 -13.15 -11.64 17.41
N ASP A 64 -13.00 -10.71 16.46
CA ASP A 64 -12.43 -9.39 16.70
C ASP A 64 -13.23 -8.59 17.74
N ILE A 65 -14.55 -8.68 17.70
CA ILE A 65 -15.43 -8.03 18.69
C ILE A 65 -15.20 -8.62 20.08
N ASP A 66 -15.14 -9.95 20.20
CA ASP A 66 -14.94 -10.61 21.49
C ASP A 66 -13.55 -10.31 22.07
N GLU A 67 -12.52 -10.22 21.23
CA GLU A 67 -11.19 -9.80 21.65
C GLU A 67 -11.15 -8.32 22.09
N LEU A 68 -11.89 -7.42 21.42
CA LEU A 68 -12.00 -6.01 21.81
C LEU A 68 -12.75 -5.83 23.13
N LEU A 69 -13.78 -6.66 23.39
CA LEU A 69 -14.49 -6.72 24.68
C LEU A 69 -13.57 -7.24 25.79
N SER A 70 -12.83 -8.32 25.53
CA SER A 70 -11.88 -8.90 26.48
C SER A 70 -10.72 -7.95 26.81
N ALA A 71 -10.26 -7.16 25.83
CA ALA A 71 -9.25 -6.12 26.01
C ALA A 71 -9.80 -4.87 26.74
N GLY A 72 -11.08 -4.82 27.06
CA GLY A 72 -11.70 -3.69 27.74
C GLY A 72 -11.77 -2.40 26.91
N LEU A 73 -11.64 -2.47 25.58
CA LEU A 73 -11.72 -1.31 24.68
C LEU A 73 -13.16 -0.98 24.25
N VAL A 74 -14.03 -1.95 24.38
CA VAL A 74 -15.45 -1.89 23.99
C VAL A 74 -16.28 -2.43 25.14
N SER A 75 -17.48 -1.87 25.34
CA SER A 75 -18.54 -2.41 26.21
C SER A 75 -19.78 -2.74 25.40
N GLU A 76 -20.53 -3.75 25.82
CA GLU A 76 -21.81 -4.10 25.19
C GLU A 76 -22.95 -3.75 26.16
N VAL A 77 -23.80 -2.81 25.78
CA VAL A 77 -24.94 -2.36 26.56
C VAL A 77 -26.21 -2.54 25.73
N ARG A 78 -27.13 -3.35 26.22
CA ARG A 78 -28.41 -3.68 25.55
C ARG A 78 -28.22 -4.13 24.08
N GLY A 79 -27.21 -4.99 23.83
CA GLY A 79 -26.89 -5.52 22.49
C GLY A 79 -26.23 -4.52 21.56
N ARG A 80 -25.79 -3.38 22.08
CA ARG A 80 -25.05 -2.36 21.33
C ARG A 80 -23.62 -2.23 21.86
N LEU A 81 -22.68 -2.32 20.96
CA LEU A 81 -21.24 -2.14 21.22
C LEU A 81 -20.90 -0.66 21.23
N MET A 82 -20.19 -0.22 22.24
CA MET A 82 -19.73 1.15 22.44
C MET A 82 -18.25 1.14 22.78
N ALA A 83 -17.46 1.94 22.09
CA ALA A 83 -16.05 2.14 22.46
C ALA A 83 -15.98 3.01 23.73
N ASN A 84 -15.15 2.62 24.69
CA ASN A 84 -14.85 3.44 25.85
C ASN A 84 -13.76 4.50 25.52
N GLU A 85 -13.28 5.22 26.52
CA GLU A 85 -12.26 6.27 26.34
C GLU A 85 -10.96 5.72 25.74
N GLN A 86 -10.47 4.57 26.22
CA GLN A 86 -9.28 3.91 25.67
C GLN A 86 -9.50 3.43 24.24
N GLY A 87 -10.63 2.81 23.94
CA GLY A 87 -11.00 2.41 22.58
C GLY A 87 -11.06 3.61 21.61
N ASN A 88 -11.61 4.73 22.08
CA ASN A 88 -11.64 5.96 21.30
C ASN A 88 -10.23 6.52 21.06
N ALA A 89 -9.34 6.51 22.06
CA ALA A 89 -7.95 6.94 21.93
C ALA A 89 -7.19 6.08 20.90
N VAL A 90 -7.41 4.75 20.89
CA VAL A 90 -6.84 3.85 19.88
C VAL A 90 -7.34 4.20 18.48
N VAL A 91 -8.62 4.48 18.30
CA VAL A 91 -9.19 4.90 16.99
C VAL A 91 -8.64 6.24 16.56
N ASP A 92 -8.45 7.18 17.48
CA ASP A 92 -7.88 8.50 17.18
C ASP A 92 -6.42 8.39 16.71
N ALA A 93 -5.63 7.55 17.37
CA ALA A 93 -4.28 7.22 16.94
C ALA A 93 -4.28 6.50 15.56
N PHE A 94 -5.17 5.51 15.38
CA PHE A 94 -5.30 4.78 14.12
C PHE A 94 -5.67 5.69 12.95
N LEU A 95 -6.61 6.61 13.12
CA LEU A 95 -7.05 7.58 12.11
C LEU A 95 -6.22 8.87 12.10
N ARG A 96 -5.15 8.95 12.90
CA ARG A 96 -4.30 10.14 13.07
C ARG A 96 -5.09 11.43 13.23
N ARG A 97 -6.15 11.38 14.04
CA ARG A 97 -6.99 12.55 14.34
C ARG A 97 -6.69 13.09 15.73
N LYS A 98 -6.86 14.39 15.93
CA LYS A 98 -6.81 15.04 17.24
C LYS A 98 -8.24 15.33 17.70
N GLY A 99 -8.64 14.72 18.80
CA GLY A 99 -9.84 15.07 19.57
C GLY A 99 -11.18 14.65 18.99
N ALA A 100 -12.10 14.40 19.94
CA ALA A 100 -13.53 14.11 19.83
C ALA A 100 -13.97 13.08 18.79
N SER A 101 -14.16 11.90 19.31
CA SER A 101 -15.01 10.82 18.82
C SER A 101 -16.39 11.34 18.44
N GLY A 102 -17.01 10.77 17.42
CA GLY A 102 -18.44 10.92 17.24
C GLY A 102 -18.89 11.27 15.83
N GLY A 103 -18.03 11.14 14.81
CA GLY A 103 -18.52 11.18 13.43
C GLY A 103 -19.45 10.01 13.14
N THR A 104 -20.42 10.22 12.26
CA THR A 104 -21.30 9.15 11.77
C THR A 104 -20.51 8.08 11.02
N TRP A 105 -21.04 6.85 10.92
CA TRP A 105 -20.39 5.82 10.12
C TRP A 105 -20.18 6.22 8.66
N PRO A 106 -21.14 6.81 7.93
CA PRO A 106 -20.90 7.29 6.58
C PRO A 106 -19.74 8.30 6.47
N GLU A 107 -19.64 9.27 7.36
CA GLU A 107 -18.53 10.24 7.36
C GLU A 107 -17.18 9.58 7.65
N THR A 108 -17.16 8.64 8.58
CA THR A 108 -15.94 7.90 8.93
C THR A 108 -15.54 6.98 7.79
N ARG A 109 -16.47 6.24 7.19
CA ARG A 109 -16.26 5.35 6.05
C ARG A 109 -15.77 6.12 4.83
N ASP A 110 -16.55 7.13 4.39
CA ASP A 110 -16.37 7.80 3.11
C ASP A 110 -15.33 8.94 3.15
N GLY A 111 -14.94 9.35 4.35
CA GLY A 111 -13.94 10.36 4.55
C GLY A 111 -12.64 9.81 5.15
N ARG A 112 -12.67 9.40 6.41
CA ARG A 112 -11.45 9.06 7.16
C ARG A 112 -10.81 7.74 6.74
N LEU A 113 -11.60 6.68 6.53
CA LEU A 113 -11.08 5.41 6.05
C LEU A 113 -10.61 5.50 4.59
N ILE A 114 -11.26 6.31 3.77
CA ILE A 114 -10.77 6.62 2.41
C ILE A 114 -9.43 7.36 2.47
N ALA A 115 -9.30 8.36 3.34
CA ALA A 115 -8.03 9.07 3.53
C ALA A 115 -6.90 8.13 3.94
N LYS A 116 -7.21 7.20 4.87
CA LYS A 116 -6.26 6.17 5.30
C LYS A 116 -5.89 5.23 4.17
N GLY A 117 -6.86 4.71 3.43
CA GLY A 117 -6.62 3.83 2.28
C GLY A 117 -5.82 4.50 1.16
N LEU A 118 -5.93 5.82 1.01
CA LEU A 118 -5.11 6.62 0.09
C LEU A 118 -3.76 7.03 0.69
N GLY A 119 -3.52 6.85 2.00
CA GLY A 119 -2.29 7.29 2.67
C GLY A 119 -2.08 8.80 2.65
N ILE A 120 -3.16 9.58 2.82
CA ILE A 120 -3.16 11.05 2.84
C ILE A 120 -3.44 11.65 4.22
N GLU A 121 -3.26 10.86 5.26
CA GLU A 121 -3.39 11.30 6.65
C GLU A 121 -2.18 12.12 7.13
N PRO A 122 -2.35 13.03 8.09
CA PRO A 122 -3.60 13.47 8.74
C PRO A 122 -4.50 14.32 7.83
N VAL A 123 -5.81 14.26 8.05
CA VAL A 123 -6.80 14.94 7.21
C VAL A 123 -7.39 16.15 7.92
N SER A 124 -7.19 17.33 7.35
CA SER A 124 -7.87 18.55 7.82
C SER A 124 -9.39 18.50 7.51
N PRO A 125 -10.24 19.23 8.25
CA PRO A 125 -11.68 19.29 7.99
C PRO A 125 -12.00 19.68 6.55
N ARG A 126 -11.21 20.60 5.97
CA ARG A 126 -11.37 21.03 4.57
C ARG A 126 -11.10 19.88 3.58
N LYS A 127 -10.03 19.10 3.78
CA LYS A 127 -9.73 17.92 2.96
C LYS A 127 -10.78 16.83 3.14
N LEU A 128 -11.30 16.64 4.35
CA LEU A 128 -12.38 15.69 4.62
C LEU A 128 -13.63 16.06 3.81
N LYS A 129 -14.04 17.31 3.82
CA LYS A 129 -15.15 17.81 2.98
C LYS A 129 -14.90 17.59 1.49
N THR A 130 -13.64 17.74 1.03
CA THR A 130 -13.27 17.46 -0.36
C THR A 130 -13.41 15.96 -0.69
N LEU A 131 -13.00 15.05 0.20
CA LEU A 131 -13.16 13.60 0.01
C LEU A 131 -14.63 13.15 -0.09
N LEU A 132 -15.52 13.82 0.60
CA LEU A 132 -16.95 13.50 0.56
C LEU A 132 -17.59 13.89 -0.79
N SER A 133 -17.02 14.83 -1.54
CA SER A 133 -17.53 15.19 -2.86
C SER A 133 -16.97 14.29 -3.98
N PRO A 134 -17.76 13.94 -5.00
CA PRO A 134 -17.30 13.06 -6.11
C PRO A 134 -16.08 13.63 -6.86
N GLU A 135 -16.09 14.92 -7.18
CA GLU A 135 -15.00 15.60 -7.89
C GLU A 135 -13.74 15.68 -7.02
N GLY A 136 -13.91 16.00 -5.75
CA GLY A 136 -12.81 16.09 -4.80
C GLY A 136 -12.15 14.74 -4.55
N LEU A 137 -12.93 13.67 -4.45
CA LEU A 137 -12.41 12.31 -4.33
C LEU A 137 -11.54 11.94 -5.55
N ARG A 138 -12.06 12.16 -6.76
CA ARG A 138 -11.30 11.91 -8.00
C ARG A 138 -10.01 12.72 -8.05
N ALA A 139 -10.09 14.01 -7.71
CA ALA A 139 -8.92 14.88 -7.68
C ALA A 139 -7.87 14.40 -6.67
N LEU A 140 -8.26 13.97 -5.48
CA LEU A 140 -7.34 13.46 -4.46
C LEU A 140 -6.70 12.12 -4.84
N ILE A 141 -7.46 11.23 -5.48
CA ILE A 141 -6.92 9.98 -6.05
C ILE A 141 -5.82 10.32 -7.07
N LEU A 142 -6.12 11.18 -8.04
CA LEU A 142 -5.16 11.56 -9.09
C LEU A 142 -3.94 12.29 -8.53
N HIS A 143 -4.16 13.19 -7.56
CA HIS A 143 -3.07 13.86 -6.85
C HIS A 143 -2.12 12.83 -6.21
N LYS A 144 -2.66 11.85 -5.49
CA LYS A 144 -1.84 10.81 -4.84
C LYS A 144 -1.11 9.92 -5.86
N THR A 145 -1.78 9.57 -6.96
CA THR A 145 -1.26 8.65 -7.97
C THR A 145 -0.20 9.29 -8.86
N TYR A 146 -0.41 10.53 -9.25
CA TYR A 146 0.43 11.23 -10.22
C TYR A 146 1.28 12.36 -9.62
N GLY A 147 1.20 12.61 -8.31
CA GLY A 147 1.99 13.67 -7.66
C GLY A 147 1.58 15.09 -8.07
N LEU A 148 0.29 15.30 -8.39
CA LEU A 148 -0.19 16.61 -8.83
C LEU A 148 -0.04 17.68 -7.74
N GLN A 149 0.23 18.93 -8.14
CA GLN A 149 0.29 20.05 -7.20
C GLN A 149 -1.13 20.55 -6.86
N PHE A 150 -1.40 20.66 -5.57
CA PHE A 150 -2.70 21.17 -5.07
C PHE A 150 -2.66 22.69 -4.92
N SER A 151 -2.81 23.42 -6.01
CA SER A 151 -2.94 24.88 -5.99
C SER A 151 -4.32 25.31 -6.52
N GLY A 152 -5.26 25.52 -5.61
CA GLY A 152 -6.60 26.04 -5.97
C GLY A 152 -7.61 24.97 -6.41
N GLY A 153 -8.78 25.37 -6.92
CA GLY A 153 -9.90 24.49 -7.20
C GLY A 153 -9.59 23.34 -8.19
N HIS A 154 -10.22 22.18 -7.95
CA HIS A 154 -9.97 20.93 -8.66
C HIS A 154 -10.94 20.76 -9.85
N THR A 155 -10.96 21.71 -10.78
CA THR A 155 -11.79 21.54 -11.98
C THR A 155 -11.20 20.48 -12.90
N PRO A 156 -12.03 19.70 -13.61
CA PRO A 156 -11.56 18.70 -14.56
C PRO A 156 -10.59 19.26 -15.60
N ALA A 157 -10.77 20.52 -16.02
CA ALA A 157 -9.89 21.18 -16.97
C ALA A 157 -8.48 21.44 -16.42
N LYS A 158 -8.36 21.86 -15.15
CA LYS A 158 -7.07 22.04 -14.47
C LYS A 158 -6.37 20.70 -14.27
N LEU A 159 -7.10 19.67 -13.84
CA LEU A 159 -6.55 18.32 -13.70
C LEU A 159 -6.06 17.76 -15.04
N ARG A 160 -6.84 17.92 -16.12
CA ARG A 160 -6.40 17.54 -17.47
C ARG A 160 -5.09 18.22 -17.85
N ALA A 161 -4.97 19.55 -17.63
CA ALA A 161 -3.76 20.27 -17.98
C ALA A 161 -2.53 19.73 -17.25
N GLN A 162 -2.63 19.50 -15.94
CA GLN A 162 -1.53 18.90 -15.14
C GLN A 162 -1.20 17.48 -15.58
N LEU A 163 -2.22 16.65 -15.84
CA LEU A 163 -2.02 15.27 -16.33
C LEU A 163 -1.39 15.23 -17.71
N ALA A 164 -1.70 16.18 -18.61
CA ALA A 164 -1.06 16.27 -19.90
C ALA A 164 0.44 16.58 -19.79
N VAL A 165 0.83 17.46 -18.87
CA VAL A 165 2.25 17.72 -18.58
C VAL A 165 2.95 16.47 -18.07
N ILE A 166 2.33 15.73 -17.14
CA ILE A 166 2.89 14.47 -16.61
C ILE A 166 3.03 13.42 -17.71
N ALA A 167 2.07 13.32 -18.63
CA ALA A 167 2.17 12.41 -19.75
C ALA A 167 3.38 12.73 -20.64
N LEU A 168 3.62 14.02 -20.91
CA LEU A 168 4.81 14.46 -21.64
C LEU A 168 6.11 14.20 -20.86
N GLU A 169 6.12 14.47 -19.55
CA GLU A 169 7.29 14.17 -18.70
C GLU A 169 7.64 12.69 -18.72
N ARG A 170 6.63 11.81 -18.70
CA ARG A 170 6.86 10.36 -18.80
C ARG A 170 7.38 9.92 -20.16
N ALA A 171 6.91 10.56 -21.25
CA ALA A 171 7.30 10.21 -22.60
C ALA A 171 8.68 10.74 -22.97
N PHE A 172 9.06 11.95 -22.52
CA PHE A 172 10.25 12.67 -22.99
C PHE A 172 11.24 13.03 -21.87
N GLY A 173 10.96 12.64 -20.62
CA GLY A 173 11.77 13.00 -19.45
C GLY A 173 11.65 14.46 -19.05
N ASN A 174 12.44 14.86 -18.04
CA ASN A 174 12.36 16.20 -17.45
C ASN A 174 12.80 17.37 -18.38
N LYS A 175 13.29 17.07 -19.56
CA LYS A 175 13.80 18.09 -20.51
C LYS A 175 12.70 19.06 -20.98
N ILE A 176 11.42 18.68 -20.87
CA ILE A 176 10.29 19.49 -21.31
C ILE A 176 9.80 20.46 -20.21
N LYS A 177 10.11 20.19 -18.94
CA LYS A 177 9.67 21.04 -17.81
C LYS A 177 10.07 22.52 -17.95
N THR A 178 11.22 22.78 -18.52
CA THR A 178 11.77 24.15 -18.67
C THR A 178 11.12 24.96 -19.80
N GLY A 179 10.44 24.30 -20.75
CA GLY A 179 9.82 24.96 -21.90
C GLY A 179 8.30 25.14 -21.83
N LEU A 180 7.62 24.36 -20.97
CA LEU A 180 6.18 24.39 -20.81
C LEU A 180 5.83 25.00 -19.46
N GLY A 181 5.55 26.32 -19.42
CA GLY A 181 5.03 26.96 -18.22
C GLY A 181 3.75 26.25 -17.71
N ALA A 182 3.43 26.43 -16.44
CA ALA A 182 2.32 25.78 -15.72
C ALA A 182 0.90 25.96 -16.32
N GLY A 183 0.77 26.69 -17.41
CA GLY A 183 -0.43 26.94 -18.16
C GLY A 183 -0.31 26.53 -19.62
N SER A 184 0.25 25.33 -19.88
CA SER A 184 0.48 24.82 -21.23
C SER A 184 -0.68 25.18 -22.20
N GLY A 185 -0.34 25.89 -23.27
CA GLY A 185 -1.28 26.31 -24.31
C GLY A 185 -1.86 25.17 -25.16
N PHE A 186 -2.05 23.97 -24.58
CA PHE A 186 -2.72 22.87 -25.25
C PHE A 186 -4.22 23.14 -25.40
N SER A 187 -4.74 22.96 -26.59
CA SER A 187 -6.19 22.90 -26.78
C SER A 187 -6.80 21.82 -25.88
N ALA A 188 -8.07 21.96 -25.54
CA ALA A 188 -8.75 20.97 -24.68
C ALA A 188 -8.65 19.55 -25.25
N LYS A 189 -8.74 19.40 -26.59
CA LYS A 189 -8.61 18.12 -27.28
C LYS A 189 -7.19 17.56 -27.17
N ALA A 190 -6.17 18.35 -27.47
CA ALA A 190 -4.77 17.91 -27.37
C ALA A 190 -4.41 17.52 -25.91
N GLY A 191 -4.81 18.32 -24.92
CA GLY A 191 -4.60 18.01 -23.53
C GLY A 191 -5.28 16.71 -23.09
N ARG A 192 -6.50 16.40 -23.59
CA ARG A 192 -7.16 15.11 -23.32
C ARG A 192 -6.44 13.94 -23.93
N LEU A 193 -6.00 14.05 -25.18
CA LEU A 193 -5.26 12.99 -25.86
C LEU A 193 -3.94 12.69 -25.16
N LEU A 194 -3.20 13.72 -24.74
CA LEU A 194 -1.96 13.57 -23.99
C LEU A 194 -2.22 12.93 -22.62
N ALA A 195 -3.13 13.48 -21.83
CA ALA A 195 -3.45 12.92 -20.53
C ALA A 195 -4.05 11.51 -20.63
N GLY A 196 -4.73 11.19 -21.71
CA GLY A 196 -5.25 9.86 -22.01
C GLY A 196 -4.17 8.79 -22.17
N GLN A 197 -2.92 9.18 -22.50
CA GLN A 197 -1.78 8.26 -22.56
C GLN A 197 -1.36 7.72 -21.17
N LEU A 198 -1.84 8.34 -20.09
CA LEU A 198 -1.61 7.83 -18.74
C LEU A 198 -2.47 6.61 -18.39
N SER A 199 -3.52 6.35 -19.18
CA SER A 199 -4.36 5.15 -19.03
C SER A 199 -3.64 3.91 -19.57
N SER A 200 -3.90 2.74 -18.96
CA SER A 200 -3.44 1.44 -19.46
C SER A 200 -3.98 1.12 -20.87
N ARG A 201 -5.11 1.74 -21.24
CA ARG A 201 -5.71 1.66 -22.58
C ARG A 201 -5.95 3.06 -23.11
N PRO A 202 -4.94 3.67 -23.77
CA PRO A 202 -5.03 5.01 -24.30
C PRO A 202 -6.20 5.17 -25.27
N ARG A 203 -7.08 6.16 -25.00
CA ARG A 203 -8.24 6.47 -25.86
C ARG A 203 -8.71 7.91 -25.62
N ASP A 204 -9.39 8.48 -26.59
CA ASP A 204 -10.10 9.75 -26.39
C ASP A 204 -11.40 9.49 -25.62
N LEU A 205 -11.51 10.11 -24.46
CA LEU A 205 -12.67 9.99 -23.56
C LEU A 205 -13.71 11.10 -23.79
N GLY A 206 -13.51 11.95 -24.79
CA GLY A 206 -14.47 12.97 -25.25
C GLY A 206 -14.61 14.18 -24.33
N SER A 207 -14.52 14.06 -23.01
CA SER A 207 -14.61 15.16 -22.06
C SER A 207 -13.59 15.07 -20.92
N ASP A 208 -13.25 16.24 -20.34
CA ASP A 208 -12.31 16.33 -19.23
C ASP A 208 -12.83 15.57 -17.98
N GLY A 209 -14.14 15.64 -17.73
CA GLY A 209 -14.78 14.94 -16.62
C GLY A 209 -14.69 13.41 -16.77
N ARG A 210 -14.92 12.87 -17.98
CA ARG A 210 -14.78 11.44 -18.26
C ARG A 210 -13.33 10.99 -18.17
N LEU A 211 -12.36 11.79 -18.63
CA LEU A 211 -10.94 11.53 -18.52
C LEU A 211 -10.52 11.41 -17.05
N VAL A 212 -10.85 12.42 -16.23
CA VAL A 212 -10.55 12.44 -14.80
C VAL A 212 -11.18 11.25 -14.08
N ALA A 213 -12.44 10.93 -14.38
CA ALA A 213 -13.15 9.81 -13.78
C ALA A 213 -12.54 8.46 -14.17
N ALA A 214 -12.15 8.27 -15.42
CA ALA A 214 -11.54 7.03 -15.91
C ALA A 214 -10.14 6.81 -15.30
N LEU A 215 -9.29 7.83 -15.29
CA LEU A 215 -7.96 7.74 -14.68
C LEU A 215 -8.02 7.54 -13.17
N ALA A 216 -9.00 8.16 -12.48
CA ALA A 216 -9.20 7.93 -11.05
C ALA A 216 -9.66 6.49 -10.76
N ALA A 217 -10.55 5.93 -11.59
CA ALA A 217 -11.01 4.56 -11.46
C ALA A 217 -9.85 3.56 -11.68
N GLU A 218 -9.06 3.76 -12.70
CA GLU A 218 -7.89 2.94 -13.00
C GLU A 218 -6.84 3.01 -11.88
N ALA A 219 -6.60 4.18 -11.31
CA ALA A 219 -5.64 4.38 -10.23
C ALA A 219 -5.98 3.59 -8.95
N VAL A 220 -7.26 3.28 -8.72
CA VAL A 220 -7.72 2.51 -7.56
C VAL A 220 -8.26 1.12 -7.90
N ASP A 221 -8.11 0.65 -9.15
CA ASP A 221 -8.66 -0.61 -9.69
C ASP A 221 -10.18 -0.71 -9.52
N ALA A 222 -10.91 0.40 -9.68
CA ALA A 222 -12.35 0.40 -9.65
C ALA A 222 -12.92 -0.05 -11.02
N ARG A 223 -13.98 -0.87 -10.99
CA ARG A 223 -14.64 -1.33 -12.21
C ARG A 223 -15.52 -0.26 -12.87
N GLN A 224 -15.94 0.72 -12.10
CA GLN A 224 -16.80 1.82 -12.50
C GLN A 224 -16.20 3.16 -12.07
N THR A 225 -16.66 4.24 -12.71
CA THR A 225 -16.08 5.58 -12.53
C THR A 225 -16.88 6.47 -11.58
N ASP A 226 -17.96 5.94 -11.00
CA ASP A 226 -18.77 6.65 -10.00
C ASP A 226 -18.05 6.71 -8.63
N ALA A 227 -18.44 7.66 -7.80
CA ALA A 227 -17.76 7.91 -6.55
C ALA A 227 -17.89 6.76 -5.54
N GLU A 228 -19.00 6.04 -5.55
CA GLU A 228 -19.20 4.91 -4.63
C GLU A 228 -18.31 3.71 -5.02
N ALA A 229 -18.22 3.41 -6.32
CA ALA A 229 -17.30 2.38 -6.81
C ALA A 229 -15.84 2.70 -6.47
N LEU A 230 -15.42 3.97 -6.56
CA LEU A 230 -14.09 4.41 -6.15
C LEU A 230 -13.85 4.18 -4.65
N ARG A 231 -14.82 4.58 -3.80
CA ARG A 231 -14.76 4.36 -2.35
C ARG A 231 -14.65 2.87 -2.01
N ILE A 232 -15.51 2.05 -2.59
CA ILE A 232 -15.48 0.61 -2.39
C ILE A 232 -14.14 0.01 -2.81
N ALA A 233 -13.56 0.43 -3.93
CA ALA A 233 -12.25 -0.05 -4.38
C ALA A 233 -11.13 0.31 -3.40
N ILE A 234 -11.10 1.54 -2.88
CA ILE A 234 -10.13 1.97 -1.88
C ILE A 234 -10.29 1.19 -0.57
N LEU A 235 -11.54 1.01 -0.09
CA LEU A 235 -11.83 0.26 1.13
C LEU A 235 -11.51 -1.23 0.99
N ARG A 236 -11.71 -1.82 -0.19
CA ARG A 236 -11.28 -3.19 -0.49
C ARG A 236 -9.77 -3.34 -0.36
N ARG A 237 -8.98 -2.43 -0.93
CA ARG A 237 -7.52 -2.44 -0.79
C ARG A 237 -7.08 -2.35 0.68
N LEU A 238 -7.72 -1.46 1.45
CA LEU A 238 -7.45 -1.32 2.88
C LEU A 238 -7.79 -2.61 3.64
N ALA A 239 -8.94 -3.22 3.36
CA ALA A 239 -9.37 -4.47 3.95
C ALA A 239 -8.47 -5.66 3.54
N GLU A 240 -7.99 -5.71 2.29
CA GLU A 240 -7.02 -6.72 1.84
C GLU A 240 -5.67 -6.60 2.57
N GLN A 241 -5.22 -5.38 2.85
CA GLN A 241 -4.02 -5.17 3.66
C GLN A 241 -4.20 -5.75 5.07
N ALA A 242 -5.37 -5.51 5.68
CA ALA A 242 -5.72 -6.05 6.98
C ALA A 242 -5.69 -7.60 7.03
N LEU A 243 -6.18 -8.27 5.98
CA LEU A 243 -6.14 -9.72 5.87
C LEU A 243 -4.73 -10.28 5.60
N LYS A 244 -3.87 -9.51 4.92
CA LYS A 244 -2.48 -9.90 4.64
C LYS A 244 -1.58 -9.76 5.87
N GLU A 245 -1.78 -8.74 6.68
CA GLU A 245 -1.01 -8.52 7.92
C GLU A 245 -1.23 -9.66 8.90
N GLU A 246 -2.46 -10.16 9.01
CA GLU A 246 -2.79 -11.27 9.92
C GLU A 246 -2.17 -12.61 9.50
N LYS A 247 -1.94 -12.82 8.21
CA LYS A 247 -1.26 -14.02 7.68
C LYS A 247 0.26 -14.00 7.86
N ARG A 248 0.82 -12.91 8.41
CA ARG A 248 2.25 -12.80 8.77
C ARG A 248 2.39 -12.99 10.28
N PRO A 249 2.73 -14.19 10.79
CA PRO A 249 2.96 -14.37 12.21
C PRO A 249 4.16 -13.54 12.66
N GLY A 250 3.92 -12.61 13.57
CA GLY A 250 4.91 -12.05 14.47
C GLY A 250 6.05 -11.25 13.85
N LYS A 251 5.82 -9.96 13.53
CA LYS A 251 6.89 -8.96 13.64
C LYS A 251 6.48 -7.96 14.72
N VAL A 252 6.72 -8.35 15.97
CA VAL A 252 6.76 -7.42 17.11
C VAL A 252 7.85 -6.40 16.78
N VAL A 253 7.48 -5.14 16.63
CA VAL A 253 8.44 -4.04 16.54
C VAL A 253 8.97 -3.83 17.96
N ALA A 254 10.08 -4.50 18.29
CA ALA A 254 10.84 -4.20 19.49
C ALA A 254 11.49 -2.83 19.29
N SER A 255 10.95 -1.83 19.97
CA SER A 255 11.63 -0.54 20.20
C SER A 255 12.87 -0.78 21.03
N SER A 256 13.97 -0.26 20.53
CA SER A 256 15.29 -0.21 21.15
C SER A 256 15.26 0.50 22.49
N VAL A 257 15.55 -0.21 23.58
CA VAL A 257 16.21 0.37 24.76
C VAL A 257 17.02 -0.72 25.47
N GLY A 258 18.31 -0.48 25.67
CA GLY A 258 19.07 -1.00 26.81
C GLY A 258 19.82 -2.32 26.56
N LYS A 259 21.14 -2.23 26.43
CA LYS A 259 22.05 -3.34 26.76
C LYS A 259 21.81 -3.85 28.17
N PRO A 260 21.90 -5.15 28.36
CA PRO A 260 22.67 -5.62 29.53
C PRO A 260 23.70 -6.71 29.14
N VAL A 261 24.70 -6.64 29.96
CA VAL A 261 25.85 -7.48 30.28
C VAL A 261 25.52 -8.98 30.30
N ALA A 262 26.55 -9.76 29.90
CA ALA A 262 26.66 -11.20 29.84
C ALA A 262 26.33 -11.94 31.15
N ALA A 263 25.76 -13.14 31.02
CA ALA A 263 26.04 -14.29 31.85
C ALA A 263 25.80 -15.60 31.11
N ASN A 264 26.77 -16.49 31.19
CA ASN A 264 26.83 -17.87 30.69
C ASN A 264 25.67 -18.73 31.22
N ASP A 265 25.19 -19.70 30.46
CA ASP A 265 25.47 -21.10 30.75
C ASP A 265 25.04 -22.08 29.65
N ALA A 266 25.70 -23.25 29.72
CA ALA A 266 25.87 -24.32 28.77
C ALA A 266 24.61 -25.13 28.45
N GLY A 267 24.60 -25.74 27.22
CA GLY A 267 23.98 -27.03 27.09
C GLY A 267 23.43 -27.45 25.73
N LEU A 268 24.27 -28.15 24.95
CA LEU A 268 24.04 -29.26 24.00
C LEU A 268 23.82 -28.96 22.49
N PRO A 269 24.42 -29.77 21.59
CA PRO A 269 24.75 -29.43 20.23
C PRO A 269 23.68 -29.89 19.24
N GLY A 270 23.04 -28.93 18.58
CA GLY A 270 22.28 -29.13 17.35
C GLY A 270 23.03 -28.45 16.22
N ALA A 271 23.25 -29.16 15.11
CA ALA A 271 24.08 -28.85 13.99
C ALA A 271 24.14 -27.35 13.62
N ALA A 272 25.31 -26.75 13.81
CA ALA A 272 25.58 -25.37 13.42
C ALA A 272 25.59 -25.25 11.90
N MET A 273 24.59 -24.58 11.34
CA MET A 273 24.71 -24.00 10.01
C MET A 273 25.77 -22.88 10.08
N PRO A 274 26.68 -22.79 9.10
CA PRO A 274 27.69 -21.73 9.09
C PRO A 274 27.03 -20.36 9.03
N PRO A 275 27.66 -19.29 9.56
CA PRO A 275 27.10 -17.96 9.58
C PRO A 275 26.86 -17.47 8.13
N THR A 276 25.61 -17.20 7.81
CA THR A 276 25.19 -16.69 6.51
C THR A 276 25.83 -15.33 6.25
N ARG A 277 26.86 -15.30 5.41
CA ARG A 277 27.53 -14.08 4.98
C ARG A 277 26.70 -13.44 3.88
N ARG A 278 25.70 -12.66 4.26
CA ARG A 278 24.88 -11.91 3.29
C ARG A 278 25.75 -10.88 2.56
N PRO A 279 25.70 -10.83 1.21
CA PRO A 279 26.46 -9.84 0.46
C PRO A 279 25.87 -8.43 0.66
N ASP A 280 26.71 -7.41 0.55
CA ASP A 280 26.26 -6.03 0.46
C ASP A 280 25.50 -5.79 -0.88
N PRO A 281 24.63 -4.77 -0.98
CA PRO A 281 23.80 -4.56 -2.18
C PRO A 281 24.56 -4.43 -3.48
N ALA A 282 25.74 -3.79 -3.47
CA ALA A 282 26.57 -3.62 -4.68
C ALA A 282 27.28 -4.92 -5.06
N GLY A 283 27.80 -5.68 -4.08
CA GLY A 283 28.38 -7.00 -4.28
C GLY A 283 27.35 -8.00 -4.79
N PHE A 284 26.15 -7.99 -4.21
CA PHE A 284 25.02 -8.79 -4.68
C PHE A 284 24.70 -8.50 -6.16
N ALA A 285 24.55 -7.23 -6.53
CA ALA A 285 24.21 -6.87 -7.91
C ALA A 285 25.31 -7.28 -8.91
N ARG A 286 26.60 -7.17 -8.56
CA ARG A 286 27.71 -7.62 -9.43
C ARG A 286 27.65 -9.12 -9.69
N VAL A 287 27.45 -9.93 -8.67
CA VAL A 287 27.36 -11.39 -8.81
C VAL A 287 26.11 -11.78 -9.62
N VAL A 288 24.97 -11.16 -9.33
CA VAL A 288 23.72 -11.37 -10.08
C VAL A 288 23.91 -11.05 -11.56
N LEU A 289 24.54 -9.92 -11.90
CA LEU A 289 24.79 -9.53 -13.29
C LEU A 289 25.79 -10.47 -13.98
N ALA A 290 26.82 -10.94 -13.28
CA ALA A 290 27.74 -11.94 -13.82
C ALA A 290 27.02 -13.24 -14.20
N ILE A 291 26.17 -13.76 -13.30
CA ILE A 291 25.38 -14.96 -13.56
C ILE A 291 24.29 -14.70 -14.61
N ALA A 292 23.64 -13.54 -14.58
CA ALA A 292 22.65 -13.18 -15.58
C ALA A 292 23.22 -13.19 -17.00
N ARG A 293 24.49 -12.79 -17.20
CA ARG A 293 25.15 -12.85 -18.51
C ARG A 293 25.28 -14.29 -19.06
N THR A 294 25.46 -15.29 -18.21
CA THR A 294 25.58 -16.69 -18.65
C THR A 294 24.27 -17.30 -19.10
N CYS A 295 23.13 -16.78 -18.61
CA CYS A 295 21.79 -17.30 -18.91
C CYS A 295 20.91 -16.29 -19.67
N ALA A 296 21.53 -15.25 -20.24
CA ALA A 296 20.80 -14.21 -20.97
C ALA A 296 20.43 -14.65 -22.38
N ASP A 297 19.23 -14.26 -22.78
CA ASP A 297 18.72 -14.35 -24.14
C ASP A 297 18.61 -12.93 -24.75
N GLY A 298 18.77 -12.81 -26.07
CA GLY A 298 18.64 -11.55 -26.79
C GLY A 298 19.76 -11.29 -27.78
N TRP A 299 19.92 -10.03 -28.17
CA TRP A 299 20.98 -9.56 -29.07
C TRP A 299 21.83 -8.46 -28.38
N ALA A 300 22.96 -8.15 -28.93
CA ALA A 300 23.87 -7.14 -28.41
C ALA A 300 23.13 -5.82 -28.13
N GLY A 301 23.26 -5.30 -26.90
CA GLY A 301 22.56 -4.12 -26.40
C GLY A 301 21.15 -4.34 -25.86
N ASN A 302 20.59 -5.55 -25.98
CA ASN A 302 19.28 -5.91 -25.40
C ASN A 302 19.26 -7.33 -24.82
N LEU A 303 20.30 -7.68 -24.08
CA LEU A 303 20.40 -8.96 -23.37
C LEU A 303 19.54 -8.91 -22.09
N LYS A 304 18.76 -9.96 -21.88
CA LYS A 304 17.88 -10.11 -20.72
C LYS A 304 17.94 -11.54 -20.20
N ALA A 305 17.91 -11.71 -18.87
CA ALA A 305 17.89 -13.01 -18.22
C ALA A 305 16.64 -13.16 -17.35
N PRO A 306 15.90 -14.31 -17.43
CA PRO A 306 14.77 -14.59 -16.54
C PRO A 306 15.21 -14.68 -15.08
N ILE A 307 14.50 -14.00 -14.18
CA ILE A 307 14.84 -13.93 -12.76
C ILE A 307 14.85 -15.34 -12.13
N ALA A 308 13.91 -16.21 -12.51
CA ALA A 308 13.86 -17.58 -12.00
C ALA A 308 15.07 -18.42 -12.42
N ARG A 309 15.60 -18.21 -13.64
CA ARG A 309 16.79 -18.90 -14.13
C ARG A 309 18.05 -18.44 -13.37
N VAL A 310 18.17 -17.13 -13.18
CA VAL A 310 19.28 -16.54 -12.39
C VAL A 310 19.22 -17.00 -10.93
N TRP A 311 18.02 -17.06 -10.34
CA TRP A 311 17.85 -17.58 -8.98
C TRP A 311 18.37 -18.99 -8.81
N LYS A 312 18.03 -19.92 -9.72
CA LYS A 312 18.52 -21.31 -9.66
C LYS A 312 20.05 -21.37 -9.65
N GLN A 313 20.69 -20.62 -10.53
CA GLN A 313 22.16 -20.59 -10.58
C GLN A 313 22.80 -19.94 -9.35
N ILE A 314 22.18 -18.90 -8.79
CA ILE A 314 22.66 -18.26 -7.55
C ILE A 314 22.51 -19.22 -6.36
N ALA A 315 21.40 -19.93 -6.25
CA ALA A 315 21.17 -20.89 -5.17
C ALA A 315 22.19 -22.05 -5.20
N GLU A 316 22.63 -22.44 -6.40
CA GLU A 316 23.66 -23.49 -6.59
C GLU A 316 25.08 -22.96 -6.38
N ALA A 317 25.39 -21.74 -6.89
CA ALA A 317 26.73 -21.18 -6.85
C ALA A 317 27.09 -20.53 -5.50
N HIS A 318 26.10 -20.05 -4.75
CA HIS A 318 26.26 -19.30 -3.51
C HIS A 318 25.35 -19.80 -2.37
N PRO A 319 25.43 -21.11 -2.02
CA PRO A 319 24.63 -21.66 -0.91
C PRO A 319 24.95 -20.99 0.43
N GLU A 320 26.16 -20.44 0.59
CA GLU A 320 26.61 -19.72 1.79
C GLU A 320 25.80 -18.44 2.07
N TRP A 321 25.10 -17.89 1.09
CA TRP A 321 24.23 -16.73 1.31
C TRP A 321 22.96 -17.07 2.08
N GLY A 322 22.54 -18.34 2.09
CA GLY A 322 21.36 -18.84 2.81
C GLY A 322 20.07 -18.11 2.40
N LEU A 323 20.00 -17.58 1.17
CA LEU A 323 18.84 -16.84 0.68
C LEU A 323 17.73 -17.79 0.26
N ARG A 324 16.50 -17.42 0.62
CA ARG A 324 15.30 -17.99 0.02
C ARG A 324 14.91 -17.18 -1.22
N GLU A 325 14.15 -17.77 -2.14
CA GLU A 325 13.71 -17.10 -3.37
C GLU A 325 13.05 -15.74 -3.12
N GLY A 326 12.19 -15.64 -2.10
CA GLY A 326 11.55 -14.38 -1.73
C GLY A 326 12.53 -13.32 -1.23
N GLU A 327 13.58 -13.70 -0.51
CA GLU A 327 14.65 -12.79 -0.07
C GLU A 327 15.51 -12.35 -1.24
N PHE A 328 15.88 -13.26 -2.14
CA PHE A 328 16.57 -12.95 -3.39
C PHE A 328 15.79 -11.94 -4.24
N LYS A 329 14.49 -12.17 -4.45
CA LYS A 329 13.60 -11.25 -5.16
C LYS A 329 13.50 -9.88 -4.49
N SER A 330 13.51 -9.83 -3.16
CA SER A 330 13.52 -8.59 -2.39
C SER A 330 14.84 -7.83 -2.55
N MET A 331 15.97 -8.52 -2.55
CA MET A 331 17.28 -7.92 -2.80
C MET A 331 17.43 -7.42 -4.24
N LEU A 332 16.86 -8.11 -5.23
CA LEU A 332 16.80 -7.64 -6.61
C LEU A 332 16.00 -6.33 -6.74
N ALA A 333 14.84 -6.25 -6.10
CA ALA A 333 14.03 -5.02 -6.09
C ALA A 333 14.77 -3.85 -5.43
N GLU A 334 15.52 -4.12 -4.36
CA GLU A 334 16.35 -3.12 -3.68
C GLU A 334 17.53 -2.69 -4.54
N ALA A 335 18.24 -3.63 -5.17
CA ALA A 335 19.35 -3.32 -6.08
C ALA A 335 18.88 -2.53 -7.32
N HIS A 336 17.67 -2.81 -7.81
CA HIS A 336 17.03 -2.01 -8.85
C HIS A 336 16.69 -0.59 -8.37
N ARG A 337 16.16 -0.46 -7.14
CA ARG A 337 15.84 0.83 -6.53
C ARG A 337 17.06 1.73 -6.34
N THR A 338 18.19 1.13 -5.98
CA THR A 338 19.46 1.83 -5.75
C THR A 338 20.28 2.03 -7.04
N GLY A 339 19.79 1.53 -8.19
CA GLY A 339 20.43 1.71 -9.48
C GLY A 339 21.62 0.79 -9.77
N HIS A 340 21.85 -0.24 -8.94
CA HIS A 340 22.95 -1.20 -9.14
C HIS A 340 22.67 -2.22 -10.26
N LEU A 341 21.40 -2.45 -10.61
CA LEU A 341 20.97 -3.27 -11.74
C LEU A 341 19.64 -2.76 -12.29
N LEU A 342 19.28 -3.20 -13.51
CA LEU A 342 18.02 -2.85 -14.14
C LEU A 342 17.15 -4.10 -14.30
N LEU A 343 15.88 -3.98 -13.88
CA LEU A 343 14.86 -4.98 -14.16
C LEU A 343 14.06 -4.58 -15.41
N ALA A 344 13.52 -5.55 -16.11
CA ALA A 344 12.64 -5.36 -17.27
C ALA A 344 11.37 -6.20 -17.15
N THR A 345 10.31 -5.74 -17.77
CA THR A 345 9.07 -6.51 -17.95
C THR A 345 9.24 -7.51 -19.09
N ALA A 346 8.56 -8.66 -19.02
CA ALA A 346 8.50 -9.59 -20.15
C ALA A 346 7.68 -8.98 -21.29
N ASP A 347 8.14 -9.17 -22.53
CA ASP A 347 7.45 -8.79 -23.76
C ASP A 347 7.07 -10.06 -24.51
N LEU A 348 6.04 -10.00 -25.39
CA LEU A 348 5.58 -11.10 -26.25
C LEU A 348 6.68 -11.68 -27.16
N LYS A 349 7.77 -10.96 -27.34
CA LYS A 349 8.93 -11.37 -28.15
C LYS A 349 10.03 -12.09 -27.35
N ASP A 350 9.92 -12.14 -26.02
CA ASP A 350 10.89 -12.82 -25.19
C ASP A 350 10.72 -14.34 -25.31
N LYS A 351 11.84 -15.08 -25.45
CA LYS A 351 11.84 -16.54 -25.69
C LYS A 351 11.50 -17.37 -24.45
N SER A 352 11.23 -16.71 -23.31
CA SER A 352 10.92 -17.38 -22.04
C SER A 352 9.52 -18.02 -22.09
N THR A 353 9.36 -19.19 -21.49
CA THR A 353 8.04 -19.85 -21.38
C THR A 353 7.13 -19.08 -20.41
N ALA A 354 5.80 -19.23 -20.57
CA ALA A 354 4.83 -18.59 -19.68
C ALA A 354 5.06 -18.98 -18.20
N ALA A 355 5.39 -20.23 -17.91
CA ALA A 355 5.70 -20.70 -16.57
C ALA A 355 6.97 -20.07 -15.99
N GLU A 356 8.01 -19.86 -16.81
CA GLU A 356 9.25 -19.21 -16.41
C GLU A 356 9.04 -17.72 -16.13
N ILE A 357 8.19 -17.06 -16.92
CA ILE A 357 7.80 -15.65 -16.70
C ILE A 357 7.04 -15.52 -15.39
N GLU A 358 6.08 -16.42 -15.13
CA GLU A 358 5.30 -16.40 -13.89
C GLU A 358 6.19 -16.65 -12.65
N ALA A 359 7.09 -17.65 -12.71
CA ALA A 359 8.06 -17.92 -11.66
C ALA A 359 9.04 -16.75 -11.43
N SER A 360 9.36 -15.97 -12.49
CA SER A 360 10.24 -14.81 -12.43
C SER A 360 9.57 -13.54 -11.88
N ALA A 361 8.28 -13.53 -11.65
CA ALA A 361 7.55 -12.33 -11.30
C ALA A 361 8.02 -11.69 -9.98
N ILE A 362 8.36 -10.41 -10.03
CA ILE A 362 8.60 -9.53 -8.89
C ILE A 362 7.64 -8.34 -9.00
N THR A 363 6.80 -8.14 -7.99
CA THR A 363 5.94 -6.95 -7.94
C THR A 363 6.62 -5.86 -7.11
N TYR A 364 7.03 -4.78 -7.77
CA TYR A 364 7.62 -3.60 -7.12
C TYR A 364 7.02 -2.32 -7.69
N LYS A 365 6.54 -1.42 -6.83
CA LYS A 365 5.86 -0.16 -7.21
C LYS A 365 4.74 -0.33 -8.25
N ASN A 366 3.85 -1.30 -8.08
CA ASN A 366 2.75 -1.64 -9.00
C ASN A 366 3.18 -2.09 -10.41
N THR A 367 4.46 -2.39 -10.62
CA THR A 367 4.97 -2.96 -11.86
C THR A 367 5.45 -4.38 -11.60
N GLN A 368 5.11 -5.31 -12.49
CA GLN A 368 5.66 -6.66 -12.47
C GLN A 368 6.92 -6.69 -13.34
N TRP A 369 8.00 -7.15 -12.73
CA TRP A 369 9.29 -7.34 -13.36
C TRP A 369 9.58 -8.83 -13.48
N HIS A 370 10.14 -9.28 -14.59
CA HIS A 370 10.35 -10.71 -14.87
C HIS A 370 11.78 -11.00 -15.31
N LEU A 371 12.50 -9.99 -15.77
CA LEU A 371 13.79 -10.13 -16.42
C LEU A 371 14.81 -9.18 -15.77
N ILE A 372 16.05 -9.59 -15.72
CA ILE A 372 17.21 -8.74 -15.42
C ILE A 372 17.77 -8.26 -16.75
N ARG A 373 17.83 -6.95 -16.94
CA ARG A 373 18.44 -6.34 -18.12
C ARG A 373 19.95 -6.23 -17.93
N ILE A 374 20.69 -6.72 -18.91
CA ILE A 374 22.12 -6.60 -18.93
C ILE A 374 22.47 -5.38 -19.79
N VAL A 375 23.13 -4.42 -19.18
CA VAL A 375 23.67 -3.26 -19.87
C VAL A 375 25.16 -3.53 -19.98
N ASP A 376 25.68 -3.59 -21.20
CA ASP A 376 27.12 -3.63 -21.40
C ASP A 376 27.67 -2.31 -20.89
N ALA A 377 28.62 -2.36 -19.95
CA ALA A 377 29.36 -1.19 -19.56
C ALA A 377 30.33 -0.88 -20.69
N ASP A 378 30.12 0.26 -21.35
CA ASP A 378 31.12 0.85 -22.23
C ASP A 378 32.41 1.18 -21.46
#